data_f2940e3dad5230c335b12693ac8f4cfa
#
_entry.id   f2940e3dad5230c335b12693ac8f4cfa
#
_cell.length_a   1.000
_cell.length_b   1.000
_cell.length_c   1.000
_cell.angle_alpha   90.00
_cell.angle_beta   90.00
_cell.angle_gamma   90.00
#
_symmetry.space_group_name_H-M   'P 1'
#
loop_
_entity.id
_entity.type
_entity.pdbx_description
1 polymer ?
#
loop_
_entity_poly.entity_id
_entity_poly.type
_entity_poly.pdbx_seq_one_letter_code
_entity_poly.pdbx_strand_id
1 'polypeptide(L)'
;VTLQVFPLISNGDHTRDLYARFKTSEVLDQTSFLPPFVLTDSHLLLICTGGEANIRIGHRQNHATLGKMYLILPGTAIEYTTDEVHPLQGLAIYFDLLKPISDMNKTTSGSTVMEVYQKGLLRSSYADELPHELFQECTRIASQLHECISVPQENRPFRIQTLMHELLTHVYAPPKESTVGDSEHTSALDQTLELIELGYAEHLSREVLAGVAGMSVWHYSRVFKNRTGISPMEYVNSIRMDRAKEMLLVPGQTIKHIASQVGFQDEFYFSRKFKKYVGVSPSTYQRQKHRKIAALSFGTTGHLLALQIIPHAALIDNRRDQHRNLFFSNIPYHLGRSKRMNPRIWQTNVELLMQASPDLILCNEYEAHTLKRTLQRIAPTIVIPWKGLSWREHFVQVASIVGQQQEAQQWLEQYDDKVTHAKEQLSHLIGKDTVSIIHIMMGHLLIYGRRNGGAVLYNDLGVSPSHDLLPGQVYRALDEQELPQMAGDRILLIVDQDSESQQRWHKLQHTQLWQHLMPVQNQHVYLLDEMPWLDYSPYAHDQIIDESLKLFGGTQHINP
;
A
#
# COMPACT_ATOMS: atom_id res chain seq x y z
N VAL A 1 -12.47 29.73 -21.45
CA VAL A 1 -13.51 30.07 -20.46
C VAL A 1 -12.79 30.51 -19.20
N THR A 2 -12.86 31.84 -18.93
CA THR A 2 -12.23 32.42 -17.74
C THR A 2 -13.08 32.05 -16.53
N LEU A 3 -12.61 31.16 -15.70
CA LEU A 3 -13.26 30.81 -14.44
C LEU A 3 -13.14 32.02 -13.49
N GLN A 4 -14.25 32.64 -13.14
CA GLN A 4 -14.32 33.55 -11.99
C GLN A 4 -14.28 32.70 -10.74
N VAL A 5 -13.22 32.82 -9.97
CA VAL A 5 -12.92 32.01 -8.80
C VAL A 5 -12.95 32.97 -7.59
N PHE A 6 -13.76 32.65 -6.57
CA PHE A 6 -13.84 33.44 -5.35
C PHE A 6 -12.98 32.82 -4.25
N PRO A 7 -12.20 33.62 -3.48
CA PRO A 7 -11.33 33.09 -2.44
C PRO A 7 -12.12 32.58 -1.23
N LEU A 8 -11.64 31.50 -0.63
CA LEU A 8 -12.10 31.02 0.67
C LEU A 8 -11.62 31.97 1.78
N ILE A 9 -12.54 32.53 2.55
CA ILE A 9 -12.24 33.48 3.62
C ILE A 9 -11.79 32.70 4.87
N SER A 10 -10.58 32.97 5.38
CA SER A 10 -10.14 32.52 6.69
C SER A 10 -9.31 33.56 7.41
N ASN A 11 -9.41 33.56 8.75
CA ASN A 11 -8.79 34.54 9.66
C ASN A 11 -7.28 34.29 9.92
N GLY A 12 -6.51 33.87 8.94
CA GLY A 12 -5.05 33.68 9.05
C GLY A 12 -4.34 34.01 7.76
N ASP A 13 -3.17 34.62 7.86
CA ASP A 13 -2.45 35.29 6.76
C ASP A 13 -2.00 34.42 5.58
N HIS A 14 -2.17 33.07 5.66
CA HIS A 14 -1.66 32.14 4.64
C HIS A 14 -2.73 31.50 3.74
N THR A 15 -4.02 31.81 3.91
CA THR A 15 -5.13 31.17 3.18
C THR A 15 -5.92 32.14 2.29
N ARG A 16 -5.46 33.35 2.11
CA ARG A 16 -6.19 34.40 1.39
C ARG A 16 -6.46 34.12 -0.08
N ASP A 17 -5.74 33.16 -0.69
CA ASP A 17 -5.80 32.90 -2.15
C ASP A 17 -6.01 31.41 -2.49
N LEU A 18 -6.77 30.68 -1.68
CA LEU A 18 -7.11 29.28 -2.01
C LEU A 18 -8.44 29.18 -2.75
N TYR A 19 -8.46 28.37 -3.78
CA TYR A 19 -9.60 28.14 -4.66
C TYR A 19 -9.91 26.65 -4.72
N ALA A 20 -11.18 26.28 -4.64
CA ALA A 20 -11.60 24.88 -4.78
C ALA A 20 -12.07 24.59 -6.20
N ARG A 21 -11.58 23.50 -6.79
CA ARG A 21 -12.05 22.97 -8.07
C ARG A 21 -12.64 21.60 -7.85
N PHE A 22 -13.95 21.48 -8.00
CA PHE A 22 -14.63 20.18 -7.96
C PHE A 22 -14.17 19.28 -9.10
N LYS A 23 -13.96 18.00 -8.86
CA LYS A 23 -13.61 16.98 -9.87
C LYS A 23 -14.79 16.04 -10.11
N THR A 24 -15.16 15.26 -9.12
CA THR A 24 -16.24 14.26 -9.19
C THR A 24 -16.79 13.96 -7.81
N SER A 25 -17.93 13.27 -7.76
CA SER A 25 -18.44 12.65 -6.54
C SER A 25 -19.00 11.27 -6.83
N GLU A 26 -18.90 10.38 -5.85
CA GLU A 26 -19.35 9.00 -5.92
C GLU A 26 -20.23 8.68 -4.72
N VAL A 27 -21.31 7.92 -4.95
CA VAL A 27 -22.12 7.35 -3.87
C VAL A 27 -21.54 5.99 -3.52
N LEU A 28 -21.29 5.79 -2.25
CA LEU A 28 -20.87 4.49 -1.70
C LEU A 28 -22.11 3.77 -1.20
N ASP A 29 -22.43 2.63 -1.81
CA ASP A 29 -23.54 1.76 -1.46
C ASP A 29 -23.19 0.28 -1.63
N GLN A 30 -24.16 -0.61 -1.56
CA GLN A 30 -23.95 -2.05 -1.74
C GLN A 30 -23.42 -2.43 -3.14
N THR A 31 -23.53 -1.55 -4.11
CA THR A 31 -23.12 -1.78 -5.51
C THR A 31 -21.88 -1.00 -5.94
N SER A 32 -21.53 0.04 -5.19
CA SER A 32 -20.45 0.97 -5.49
C SER A 32 -19.54 1.14 -4.27
N PHE A 33 -18.36 0.55 -4.30
CA PHE A 33 -17.38 0.59 -3.22
C PHE A 33 -16.16 1.41 -3.64
N LEU A 34 -15.56 2.11 -2.68
CA LEU A 34 -14.18 2.56 -2.88
C LEU A 34 -13.30 1.33 -3.17
N PRO A 35 -12.36 1.42 -4.13
CA PRO A 35 -11.38 0.36 -4.29
C PRO A 35 -10.70 0.05 -2.96
N PRO A 36 -10.36 -1.20 -2.66
CA PRO A 36 -9.73 -1.59 -1.39
C PRO A 36 -8.48 -0.80 -1.03
N PHE A 37 -7.89 -0.16 -2.04
CA PHE A 37 -6.80 0.79 -1.92
C PHE A 37 -7.01 1.93 -2.92
N VAL A 38 -6.92 3.17 -2.44
CA VAL A 38 -6.97 4.40 -3.26
C VAL A 38 -5.76 5.25 -2.88
N LEU A 39 -4.96 5.62 -3.87
CA LEU A 39 -4.03 6.74 -3.74
C LEU A 39 -4.71 7.96 -4.36
N THR A 40 -5.08 8.93 -3.56
CA THR A 40 -5.78 10.11 -4.07
C THR A 40 -4.80 11.06 -4.74
N ASP A 41 -5.07 11.44 -5.98
CA ASP A 41 -4.35 12.53 -6.68
C ASP A 41 -4.94 13.92 -6.38
N SER A 42 -6.05 13.95 -5.64
CA SER A 42 -6.83 15.12 -5.25
C SER A 42 -7.24 15.03 -3.78
N HIS A 43 -7.77 16.11 -3.24
CA HIS A 43 -8.44 16.06 -1.95
C HIS A 43 -9.69 15.20 -2.06
N LEU A 44 -9.93 14.35 -1.05
CA LEU A 44 -11.13 13.54 -0.94
C LEU A 44 -11.82 13.84 0.38
N LEU A 45 -13.08 14.27 0.31
CA LEU A 45 -13.97 14.34 1.45
C LEU A 45 -14.89 13.12 1.43
N LEU A 46 -14.73 12.25 2.44
CA LEU A 46 -15.54 11.06 2.64
C LEU A 46 -16.55 11.32 3.76
N ILE A 47 -17.84 11.20 3.47
CA ILE A 47 -18.95 11.40 4.42
C ILE A 47 -19.64 10.04 4.61
N CYS A 48 -19.62 9.52 5.85
CA CYS A 48 -20.18 8.20 6.17
C CYS A 48 -21.64 8.34 6.61
N THR A 49 -22.58 7.88 5.79
CA THR A 49 -24.04 8.01 6.03
C THR A 49 -24.69 6.71 6.51
N GLY A 50 -23.97 5.61 6.60
CA GLY A 50 -24.45 4.32 7.10
C GLY A 50 -23.41 3.22 6.98
N GLY A 51 -23.71 2.05 7.53
CA GLY A 51 -22.80 0.91 7.54
C GLY A 51 -21.51 1.17 8.35
N GLU A 52 -20.53 0.28 8.19
CA GLU A 52 -19.25 0.41 8.86
C GLU A 52 -18.09 -0.15 8.02
N ALA A 53 -16.88 0.39 8.21
CA ALA A 53 -15.67 -0.08 7.57
C ALA A 53 -14.44 0.23 8.41
N ASN A 54 -13.42 -0.61 8.30
CA ASN A 54 -12.09 -0.26 8.76
C ASN A 54 -11.36 0.46 7.62
N ILE A 55 -10.99 1.71 7.85
CA ILE A 55 -10.30 2.55 6.87
C ILE A 55 -8.92 2.90 7.43
N ARG A 56 -7.87 2.58 6.68
CA ARG A 56 -6.53 3.07 6.94
C ARG A 56 -6.22 4.23 6.01
N ILE A 57 -5.97 5.40 6.58
CA ILE A 57 -5.64 6.63 5.86
C ILE A 57 -4.17 6.95 6.17
N GLY A 58 -3.29 6.78 5.18
CA GLY A 58 -1.85 6.84 5.40
C GLY A 58 -1.41 5.79 6.43
N HIS A 59 -0.92 6.25 7.59
CA HIS A 59 -0.47 5.37 8.69
C HIS A 59 -1.53 5.15 9.78
N ARG A 60 -2.70 5.78 9.69
CA ARG A 60 -3.75 5.73 10.70
C ARG A 60 -4.83 4.75 10.36
N GLN A 61 -5.17 3.90 11.33
CA GLN A 61 -6.31 3.01 11.24
C GLN A 61 -7.52 3.67 11.92
N ASN A 62 -8.64 3.76 11.20
CA ASN A 62 -9.88 4.37 11.64
C ASN A 62 -11.02 3.38 11.46
N HIS A 63 -12.00 3.45 12.34
CA HIS A 63 -13.27 2.74 12.18
C HIS A 63 -14.32 3.74 11.71
N ALA A 64 -14.69 3.65 10.44
CA ALA A 64 -15.66 4.54 9.82
C ALA A 64 -17.06 4.01 10.07
N THR A 65 -17.90 4.87 10.64
CA THR A 65 -19.30 4.59 10.97
C THR A 65 -20.17 5.80 10.61
N LEU A 66 -21.48 5.64 10.67
CA LEU A 66 -22.43 6.74 10.51
C LEU A 66 -22.01 7.97 11.35
N GLY A 67 -22.05 9.15 10.75
CA GLY A 67 -21.75 10.42 11.40
C GLY A 67 -20.31 10.86 11.27
N LYS A 68 -19.39 10.01 10.77
CA LYS A 68 -17.99 10.37 10.58
C LYS A 68 -17.72 10.95 9.20
N MET A 69 -16.80 11.91 9.17
CA MET A 69 -16.29 12.51 7.94
C MET A 69 -14.77 12.48 7.95
N TYR A 70 -14.16 12.26 6.78
CA TYR A 70 -12.71 12.24 6.63
C TYR A 70 -12.31 13.14 5.47
N LEU A 71 -11.44 14.11 5.75
CA LEU A 71 -10.79 14.91 4.72
C LEU A 71 -9.39 14.33 4.47
N ILE A 72 -9.16 13.87 3.26
CA ILE A 72 -7.97 13.14 2.86
C ILE A 72 -7.21 13.96 1.84
N LEU A 73 -5.90 14.14 2.08
CA LEU A 73 -5.03 14.98 1.24
C LEU A 73 -4.54 14.24 -0.01
N PRO A 74 -4.19 14.97 -1.08
CA PRO A 74 -3.55 14.38 -2.25
C PRO A 74 -2.27 13.62 -1.88
N GLY A 75 -2.02 12.50 -2.55
CA GLY A 75 -0.88 11.64 -2.25
C GLY A 75 -1.05 10.74 -1.02
N THR A 76 -2.22 10.75 -0.37
CA THR A 76 -2.49 9.88 0.78
C THR A 76 -3.07 8.56 0.31
N ALA A 77 -2.46 7.47 0.80
CA ALA A 77 -2.97 6.12 0.60
C ALA A 77 -4.16 5.85 1.53
N ILE A 78 -5.24 5.31 0.97
CA ILE A 78 -6.42 4.87 1.71
C ILE A 78 -6.56 3.37 1.51
N GLU A 79 -6.59 2.62 2.59
CA GLU A 79 -6.97 1.21 2.57
C GLU A 79 -8.34 1.06 3.20
N TYR A 80 -9.16 0.25 2.58
CA TYR A 80 -10.55 0.15 2.92
C TYR A 80 -10.97 -1.33 3.03
N THR A 81 -11.53 -1.69 4.19
CA THR A 81 -12.10 -3.01 4.43
C THR A 81 -13.48 -2.86 5.03
N THR A 82 -14.50 -3.32 4.31
CA THR A 82 -15.88 -3.33 4.80
C THR A 82 -16.33 -4.74 5.17
N ASP A 83 -17.29 -4.83 6.07
CA ASP A 83 -18.03 -6.06 6.30
C ASP A 83 -19.01 -6.28 5.12
N GLU A 84 -19.15 -7.51 4.66
CA GLU A 84 -20.09 -7.86 3.59
C GLU A 84 -21.56 -7.73 4.07
N VAL A 85 -21.79 -7.79 5.38
CA VAL A 85 -23.15 -7.74 5.97
C VAL A 85 -23.62 -6.29 6.13
N HIS A 86 -22.73 -5.36 6.49
CA HIS A 86 -23.04 -3.94 6.72
C HIS A 86 -22.05 -3.04 5.98
N PRO A 87 -22.08 -3.03 4.64
CA PRO A 87 -21.13 -2.24 3.87
C PRO A 87 -21.26 -0.75 4.17
N LEU A 88 -20.14 -0.04 4.21
CA LEU A 88 -20.11 1.40 4.41
C LEU A 88 -20.93 2.08 3.33
N GLN A 89 -21.83 2.98 3.74
CA GLN A 89 -22.61 3.85 2.88
C GLN A 89 -22.16 5.30 3.06
N GLY A 90 -22.11 6.06 1.97
CA GLY A 90 -21.67 7.43 2.07
C GLY A 90 -21.50 8.14 0.75
N LEU A 91 -20.84 9.29 0.82
CA LEU A 91 -20.49 10.14 -0.33
C LEU A 91 -18.98 10.39 -0.33
N ALA A 92 -18.35 10.16 -1.45
CA ALA A 92 -16.97 10.50 -1.72
C ALA A 92 -16.92 11.69 -2.69
N ILE A 93 -16.32 12.81 -2.27
CA ILE A 93 -16.25 14.05 -3.06
C ILE A 93 -14.79 14.36 -3.32
N TYR A 94 -14.40 14.38 -4.60
CA TYR A 94 -13.03 14.66 -5.05
C TYR A 94 -12.92 16.10 -5.55
N PHE A 95 -11.90 16.82 -5.08
CA PHE A 95 -11.66 18.22 -5.45
C PHE A 95 -10.19 18.60 -5.33
N ASP A 96 -9.78 19.64 -6.04
CA ASP A 96 -8.46 20.25 -5.87
C ASP A 96 -8.59 21.57 -5.14
N LEU A 97 -7.71 21.81 -4.17
CA LEU A 97 -7.42 23.16 -3.70
C LEU A 97 -6.29 23.74 -4.53
N LEU A 98 -6.48 24.91 -5.07
CA LEU A 98 -5.57 25.59 -5.97
C LEU A 98 -5.04 26.86 -5.32
N LYS A 99 -3.75 27.13 -5.48
CA LYS A 99 -3.09 28.36 -5.02
C LYS A 99 -2.43 29.07 -6.21
N PRO A 100 -2.52 30.41 -6.32
CA PRO A 100 -1.77 31.17 -7.32
C PRO A 100 -0.26 31.01 -7.09
N ILE A 101 0.49 30.79 -8.17
CA ILE A 101 1.96 30.82 -8.11
C ILE A 101 2.40 32.27 -8.07
N SER A 102 3.00 32.69 -6.95
CA SER A 102 3.55 34.04 -6.75
C SER A 102 4.94 34.15 -7.39
N ASP A 103 5.05 34.02 -8.70
CA ASP A 103 6.32 34.25 -9.37
C ASP A 103 6.31 35.70 -9.94
N MET A 104 6.94 36.61 -9.19
CA MET A 104 6.99 38.07 -9.49
C MET A 104 7.75 38.44 -10.77
N ASN A 105 8.28 37.50 -11.56
CA ASN A 105 9.19 37.80 -12.68
C ASN A 105 8.71 37.39 -14.08
N LYS A 106 7.46 36.95 -14.28
CA LYS A 106 6.94 36.63 -15.63
C LYS A 106 5.47 37.03 -15.79
N THR A 107 5.20 38.32 -15.89
CA THR A 107 3.91 38.84 -16.37
C THR A 107 4.07 39.45 -17.76
N THR A 108 3.83 38.65 -18.80
CA THR A 108 3.58 39.17 -20.16
C THR A 108 2.28 38.63 -20.78
N SER A 109 1.48 37.90 -20.08
CA SER A 109 0.08 37.63 -20.48
C SER A 109 -0.75 37.39 -19.22
N GLY A 110 -1.88 38.10 -19.09
CA GLY A 110 -2.73 38.16 -17.88
C GLY A 110 -3.41 36.86 -17.42
N SER A 111 -2.72 35.73 -17.48
CA SER A 111 -3.17 34.45 -16.97
C SER A 111 -2.39 34.08 -15.70
N THR A 112 -3.07 34.02 -14.57
CA THR A 112 -2.53 33.52 -13.30
C THR A 112 -2.36 32.00 -13.39
N VAL A 113 -1.12 31.52 -13.26
CA VAL A 113 -0.85 30.08 -13.17
C VAL A 113 -1.21 29.60 -11.77
N MET A 114 -1.98 28.52 -11.70
CA MET A 114 -2.44 27.92 -10.43
C MET A 114 -1.74 26.57 -10.22
N GLU A 115 -1.31 26.30 -9.01
CA GLU A 115 -0.80 24.98 -8.60
C GLU A 115 -1.75 24.29 -7.63
N VAL A 116 -1.74 22.96 -7.61
CA VAL A 116 -2.53 22.19 -6.63
C VAL A 116 -1.89 22.36 -5.26
N TYR A 117 -2.66 22.89 -4.31
CA TYR A 117 -2.25 23.07 -2.94
C TYR A 117 -2.27 21.71 -2.22
N GLN A 118 -1.11 21.15 -1.98
CA GLN A 118 -0.95 19.83 -1.36
C GLN A 118 -0.83 19.87 0.17
N LYS A 119 -0.72 21.07 0.77
CA LYS A 119 -0.62 21.21 2.22
C LYS A 119 -2.01 21.17 2.85
N GLY A 120 -2.13 20.52 4.00
CA GLY A 120 -3.35 20.56 4.79
C GLY A 120 -3.59 21.98 5.27
N LEU A 121 -4.81 22.50 5.07
CA LEU A 121 -5.26 23.68 5.81
C LEU A 121 -5.35 23.27 7.28
N LEU A 122 -4.38 23.67 8.08
CA LEU A 122 -4.21 23.75 9.53
C LEU A 122 -5.16 22.98 10.50
N ARG A 123 -5.98 22.07 10.03
CA ARG A 123 -6.63 21.06 10.85
C ARG A 123 -6.30 19.70 10.29
N SER A 124 -5.74 18.88 11.15
CA SER A 124 -5.41 17.50 10.89
C SER A 124 -6.42 16.86 9.94
N SER A 125 -5.94 16.08 9.00
CA SER A 125 -6.64 15.31 7.97
C SER A 125 -7.80 14.41 8.47
N TYR A 126 -8.38 14.70 9.65
CA TYR A 126 -9.34 13.87 10.34
C TYR A 126 -10.38 14.76 10.99
N ALA A 127 -11.56 14.80 10.45
CA ALA A 127 -12.72 15.26 11.19
C ALA A 127 -13.10 14.13 12.14
N ASP A 128 -12.65 14.21 13.40
CA ASP A 128 -13.34 13.55 14.49
C ASP A 128 -14.80 14.03 14.50
N GLU A 129 -15.70 13.23 15.02
CA GLU A 129 -17.16 13.44 15.05
C GLU A 129 -17.57 14.91 15.02
N LEU A 130 -18.09 15.36 13.88
CA LEU A 130 -18.69 16.69 13.76
C LEU A 130 -19.95 16.74 14.62
N PRO A 131 -20.32 17.92 15.15
CA PRO A 131 -21.64 18.11 15.75
C PRO A 131 -22.72 17.63 14.80
N HIS A 132 -23.71 16.92 15.31
CA HIS A 132 -24.76 16.27 14.50
C HIS A 132 -25.43 17.19 13.48
N GLU A 133 -25.72 18.43 13.87
CA GLU A 133 -26.30 19.46 12.98
C GLU A 133 -25.38 19.79 11.80
N LEU A 134 -24.07 19.92 12.07
CA LEU A 134 -23.07 20.22 11.04
C LEU A 134 -22.88 19.04 10.08
N PHE A 135 -22.89 17.82 10.60
CA PHE A 135 -22.84 16.60 9.79
C PHE A 135 -24.04 16.50 8.86
N GLN A 136 -25.25 16.76 9.36
CA GLN A 136 -26.47 16.73 8.55
C GLN A 136 -26.41 17.76 7.42
N GLU A 137 -25.93 18.97 7.71
CA GLU A 137 -25.82 20.03 6.71
C GLU A 137 -24.77 19.71 5.65
N CYS A 138 -23.60 19.22 6.04
CA CYS A 138 -22.59 18.74 5.10
C CYS A 138 -23.11 17.61 4.21
N THR A 139 -23.85 16.68 4.78
CA THR A 139 -24.47 15.57 4.03
C THR A 139 -25.49 16.07 3.03
N ARG A 140 -26.36 17.03 3.41
CA ARG A 140 -27.35 17.67 2.54
C ARG A 140 -26.69 18.35 1.34
N ILE A 141 -25.66 19.18 1.60
CA ILE A 141 -24.93 19.90 0.55
C ILE A 141 -24.21 18.93 -0.38
N ALA A 142 -23.58 17.90 0.17
CA ALA A 142 -22.89 16.87 -0.60
C ALA A 142 -23.82 16.08 -1.51
N SER A 143 -25.02 15.73 -1.02
CA SER A 143 -26.07 15.08 -1.83
C SER A 143 -26.55 15.95 -2.97
N GLN A 144 -26.81 17.24 -2.71
CA GLN A 144 -27.19 18.21 -3.75
C GLN A 144 -26.09 18.38 -4.80
N LEU A 145 -24.82 18.38 -4.38
CA LEU A 145 -23.68 18.46 -5.26
C LEU A 145 -23.59 17.22 -6.17
N HIS A 146 -23.85 16.04 -5.63
CA HIS A 146 -23.91 14.79 -6.39
C HIS A 146 -25.09 14.79 -7.39
N GLU A 147 -26.28 15.22 -6.98
CA GLU A 147 -27.44 15.33 -7.86
C GLU A 147 -27.21 16.29 -9.02
N CYS A 148 -26.51 17.42 -8.80
CA CYS A 148 -26.15 18.38 -9.85
C CYS A 148 -25.32 17.77 -10.97
N ILE A 149 -24.61 16.66 -10.73
CA ILE A 149 -23.80 15.97 -11.74
C ILE A 149 -24.70 15.12 -12.65
N SER A 150 -25.72 14.51 -12.09
CA SER A 150 -26.60 13.55 -12.77
C SER A 150 -27.63 14.22 -13.67
N VAL A 151 -27.97 15.50 -13.43
CA VAL A 151 -29.01 16.22 -14.18
C VAL A 151 -28.41 17.40 -14.96
N PRO A 152 -28.54 17.46 -16.30
CA PRO A 152 -28.08 18.60 -17.09
C PRO A 152 -28.94 19.85 -16.78
N GLN A 153 -28.28 20.92 -16.30
CA GLN A 153 -28.91 22.24 -16.07
C GLN A 153 -28.05 23.36 -16.64
N GLU A 154 -28.63 24.42 -17.16
CA GLU A 154 -27.91 25.54 -17.79
C GLU A 154 -26.91 26.23 -16.83
N ASN A 155 -27.19 26.32 -15.54
CA ASN A 155 -26.35 26.96 -14.53
C ASN A 155 -25.51 25.97 -13.71
N ARG A 156 -25.37 24.72 -14.17
CA ARG A 156 -24.66 23.63 -13.48
C ARG A 156 -23.27 24.00 -12.95
N PRO A 157 -22.36 24.62 -13.73
CA PRO A 157 -21.02 24.93 -13.24
C PRO A 157 -21.01 25.89 -12.04
N PHE A 158 -21.87 26.90 -12.07
CA PHE A 158 -21.97 27.89 -10.98
C PHE A 158 -22.57 27.26 -9.72
N ARG A 159 -23.59 26.42 -9.88
CA ARG A 159 -24.23 25.73 -8.75
C ARG A 159 -23.27 24.74 -8.06
N ILE A 160 -22.51 23.97 -8.83
CA ILE A 160 -21.47 23.08 -8.30
C ILE A 160 -20.43 23.90 -7.50
N GLN A 161 -19.99 25.02 -8.05
CA GLN A 161 -18.98 25.86 -7.39
C GLN A 161 -19.52 26.47 -6.09
N THR A 162 -20.76 26.93 -6.06
CA THR A 162 -21.41 27.48 -4.87
C THR A 162 -21.55 26.40 -3.77
N LEU A 163 -22.09 25.23 -4.11
CA LEU A 163 -22.24 24.11 -3.18
C LEU A 163 -20.88 23.63 -2.65
N MET A 164 -19.85 23.62 -3.50
CA MET A 164 -18.50 23.24 -3.07
C MET A 164 -17.92 24.24 -2.06
N HIS A 165 -18.11 25.55 -2.28
CA HIS A 165 -17.68 26.57 -1.33
C HIS A 165 -18.44 26.50 -0.01
N GLU A 166 -19.75 26.31 -0.06
CA GLU A 166 -20.61 26.16 1.12
C GLU A 166 -20.18 24.92 1.94
N LEU A 167 -19.97 23.79 1.28
CA LEU A 167 -19.49 22.56 1.92
C LEU A 167 -18.13 22.75 2.62
N LEU A 168 -17.17 23.36 1.91
CA LEU A 168 -15.83 23.61 2.47
C LEU A 168 -15.86 24.63 3.61
N THR A 169 -16.76 25.62 3.57
CA THR A 169 -16.93 26.56 4.66
C THR A 169 -17.35 25.84 5.95
N HIS A 170 -18.23 24.85 5.86
CA HIS A 170 -18.63 24.03 6.99
C HIS A 170 -17.53 23.09 7.47
N VAL A 171 -16.82 22.45 6.53
CA VAL A 171 -15.71 21.52 6.85
C VAL A 171 -14.54 22.25 7.54
N TYR A 172 -14.27 23.50 7.15
CA TYR A 172 -13.19 24.33 7.70
C TYR A 172 -13.63 25.36 8.75
N ALA A 173 -14.92 25.38 9.13
CA ALA A 173 -15.41 26.26 10.19
C ALA A 173 -14.72 25.98 11.54
N PRO A 174 -14.28 27.01 12.29
CA PRO A 174 -13.78 26.80 13.64
C PRO A 174 -14.89 26.20 14.53
N PRO A 175 -14.61 25.24 15.42
CA PRO A 175 -15.58 24.75 16.38
C PRO A 175 -16.04 25.92 17.25
N LYS A 176 -17.34 26.03 17.49
CA LYS A 176 -17.89 26.85 18.56
C LYS A 176 -17.28 26.31 19.87
N GLU A 177 -16.75 27.22 20.67
CA GLU A 177 -16.05 26.95 21.95
C GLU A 177 -16.74 25.86 22.77
N SER A 178 -16.09 24.72 22.91
CA SER A 178 -16.45 23.72 23.90
C SER A 178 -15.18 23.17 24.55
N THR A 179 -15.06 23.46 25.85
CA THR A 179 -14.14 22.95 26.86
C THR A 179 -12.65 23.26 26.72
N VAL A 180 -12.17 24.09 27.63
CA VAL A 180 -10.85 24.73 27.74
C VAL A 180 -9.65 23.78 27.89
N GLY A 181 -9.81 22.47 28.02
CA GLY A 181 -8.70 21.54 28.27
C GLY A 181 -8.09 20.89 27.04
N ASP A 182 -8.89 20.58 26.00
CA ASP A 182 -8.41 19.83 24.80
C ASP A 182 -7.90 20.75 23.66
N SER A 183 -8.30 22.03 23.66
CA SER A 183 -7.94 22.99 22.62
C SER A 183 -6.47 23.44 22.69
N GLU A 184 -5.88 23.58 23.91
CA GLU A 184 -4.48 23.97 24.06
C GLU A 184 -3.50 22.88 23.59
N HIS A 185 -3.79 21.63 23.91
CA HIS A 185 -2.95 20.50 23.46
C HIS A 185 -3.01 20.27 21.96
N THR A 186 -4.15 20.52 21.33
CA THR A 186 -4.33 20.41 19.87
C THR A 186 -3.55 21.50 19.14
N SER A 187 -3.63 22.74 19.62
CA SER A 187 -2.86 23.88 19.08
C SER A 187 -1.34 23.67 19.22
N ALA A 188 -0.89 23.15 20.38
CA ALA A 188 0.52 22.88 20.63
C ALA A 188 1.10 21.77 19.71
N LEU A 189 0.31 20.73 19.42
CA LEU A 189 0.71 19.69 18.47
C LEU A 189 0.79 20.23 17.04
N ASP A 190 -0.14 21.08 16.62
CA ASP A 190 -0.13 21.70 15.29
C ASP A 190 1.12 22.57 15.10
N GLN A 191 1.54 23.33 16.14
CA GLN A 191 2.79 24.08 16.12
C GLN A 191 4.01 23.17 15.94
N THR A 192 4.04 21.99 16.58
CA THR A 192 5.16 21.07 16.39
C THR A 192 5.15 20.40 15.00
N LEU A 193 4.00 20.11 14.43
CA LEU A 193 3.89 19.61 13.06
C LEU A 193 4.39 20.64 12.05
N GLU A 194 4.00 21.90 12.19
CA GLU A 194 4.49 23.00 11.37
C GLU A 194 6.00 23.20 11.52
N LEU A 195 6.52 23.17 12.75
CA LEU A 195 7.96 23.25 13.00
C LEU A 195 8.71 22.09 12.30
N ILE A 196 8.18 20.87 12.32
CA ILE A 196 8.79 19.73 11.64
C ILE A 196 8.75 19.93 10.12
N GLU A 197 7.64 20.38 9.56
CA GLU A 197 7.52 20.59 8.10
C GLU A 197 8.45 21.67 7.57
N LEU A 198 8.61 22.77 8.30
CA LEU A 198 9.47 23.90 7.93
C LEU A 198 10.94 23.68 8.30
N GLY A 199 11.22 23.02 9.43
CA GLY A 199 12.55 22.84 9.99
C GLY A 199 13.08 21.41 9.98
N TYR A 200 12.55 20.52 9.12
CA TYR A 200 12.94 19.09 9.09
C TYR A 200 14.45 18.85 8.93
N ALA A 201 15.16 19.76 8.26
CA ALA A 201 16.61 19.67 8.03
C ALA A 201 17.43 20.03 9.27
N GLU A 202 16.84 20.72 10.23
CA GLU A 202 17.51 21.16 11.44
C GLU A 202 17.61 20.05 12.49
N HIS A 203 18.32 20.34 13.59
CA HIS A 203 18.49 19.40 14.69
C HIS A 203 17.19 19.34 15.53
N LEU A 204 16.23 18.51 15.09
CA LEU A 204 15.01 18.23 15.83
C LEU A 204 15.21 17.00 16.71
N SER A 205 15.00 17.16 18.02
CA SER A 205 14.95 16.06 18.99
C SER A 205 13.57 15.98 19.64
N ARG A 206 13.28 14.86 20.31
CA ARG A 206 12.01 14.70 21.04
C ARG A 206 11.85 15.76 22.13
N GLU A 207 12.97 16.14 22.77
CA GLU A 207 13.04 17.15 23.81
C GLU A 207 12.71 18.54 23.26
N VAL A 208 13.23 18.89 22.09
CA VAL A 208 12.92 20.16 21.41
C VAL A 208 11.44 20.22 21.04
N LEU A 209 10.93 19.18 20.41
CA LEU A 209 9.52 19.14 20.00
C LEU A 209 8.55 19.15 21.20
N ALA A 210 8.86 18.40 22.25
CA ALA A 210 8.09 18.40 23.50
C ALA A 210 8.13 19.78 24.20
N GLY A 211 9.28 20.45 24.17
CA GLY A 211 9.43 21.81 24.70
C GLY A 211 8.55 22.83 23.97
N VAL A 212 8.49 22.77 22.63
CA VAL A 212 7.60 23.62 21.82
C VAL A 212 6.13 23.35 22.14
N ALA A 213 5.78 22.08 22.37
CA ALA A 213 4.42 21.71 22.75
C ALA A 213 4.08 22.01 24.24
N GLY A 214 5.03 22.47 25.02
CA GLY A 214 4.82 22.69 26.48
C GLY A 214 4.53 21.39 27.24
N MET A 215 5.00 20.25 26.76
CA MET A 215 4.69 18.92 27.30
C MET A 215 5.96 18.20 27.80
N SER A 216 5.79 17.22 28.71
CA SER A 216 6.87 16.27 28.97
C SER A 216 7.13 15.39 27.74
N VAL A 217 8.38 14.95 27.54
CA VAL A 217 8.78 14.13 26.38
C VAL A 217 7.93 12.86 26.22
N TRP A 218 7.59 12.22 27.33
CA TRP A 218 6.75 11.02 27.34
C TRP A 218 5.32 11.33 26.93
N HIS A 219 4.72 12.38 27.52
CA HIS A 219 3.35 12.81 27.21
C HIS A 219 3.24 13.25 25.74
N TYR A 220 4.15 14.11 25.29
CA TYR A 220 4.23 14.54 23.90
C TYR A 220 4.31 13.35 22.92
N SER A 221 5.22 12.41 23.15
CA SER A 221 5.41 11.26 22.28
C SER A 221 4.15 10.39 22.17
N ARG A 222 3.43 10.24 23.30
CA ARG A 222 2.17 9.48 23.34
C ARG A 222 1.05 10.21 22.59
N VAL A 223 0.84 11.50 22.85
CA VAL A 223 -0.21 12.29 22.21
C VAL A 223 0.07 12.45 20.72
N PHE A 224 1.33 12.72 20.35
CA PHE A 224 1.76 12.79 18.95
C PHE A 224 1.51 11.47 18.21
N LYS A 225 1.89 10.33 18.81
CA LYS A 225 1.66 9.00 18.21
C LYS A 225 0.17 8.67 18.09
N ASN A 226 -0.63 9.05 19.08
CA ASN A 226 -2.09 8.86 19.02
C ASN A 226 -2.69 9.66 17.86
N ARG A 227 -2.16 10.86 17.59
CA ARG A 227 -2.64 11.73 16.52
C ARG A 227 -2.13 11.36 15.14
N THR A 228 -0.84 11.03 15.01
CA THR A 228 -0.19 10.79 13.71
C THR A 228 -0.03 9.31 13.36
N GLY A 229 -0.24 8.41 14.32
CA GLY A 229 -0.03 6.96 14.18
C GLY A 229 1.42 6.51 14.38
N ILE A 230 2.40 7.41 14.27
CA ILE A 230 3.84 7.12 14.38
C ILE A 230 4.52 8.03 15.41
N SER A 231 5.72 7.65 15.84
CA SER A 231 6.47 8.49 16.80
C SER A 231 6.94 9.80 16.15
N PRO A 232 7.19 10.88 16.95
CA PRO A 232 7.68 12.16 16.42
C PRO A 232 8.93 12.03 15.55
N MET A 233 9.90 11.22 15.96
CA MET A 233 11.15 11.03 15.21
C MET A 233 10.98 10.18 13.95
N GLU A 234 10.02 9.25 13.92
CA GLU A 234 9.62 8.55 12.70
C GLU A 234 8.96 9.52 11.72
N TYR A 235 8.13 10.43 12.20
CA TYR A 235 7.50 11.46 11.39
C TYR A 235 8.53 12.43 10.79
N VAL A 236 9.49 12.94 11.58
CA VAL A 236 10.61 13.75 11.07
C VAL A 236 11.39 13.00 9.99
N ASN A 237 11.71 11.72 10.25
CA ASN A 237 12.44 10.92 9.28
C ASN A 237 11.64 10.67 8.00
N SER A 238 10.31 10.50 8.07
CA SER A 238 9.48 10.33 6.87
C SER A 238 9.57 11.56 5.97
N ILE A 239 9.41 12.75 6.52
CA ILE A 239 9.54 14.01 5.76
C ILE A 239 10.93 14.15 5.14
N ARG A 240 12.00 13.86 5.91
CA ARG A 240 13.38 13.87 5.40
C ARG A 240 13.57 12.93 4.21
N MET A 241 13.00 11.71 4.28
CA MET A 241 13.10 10.73 3.20
C MET A 241 12.32 11.18 1.96
N ASP A 242 11.13 11.77 2.13
CA ASP A 242 10.36 12.29 1.00
C ASP A 242 11.07 13.45 0.30
N ARG A 243 11.65 14.37 1.06
CA ARG A 243 12.49 15.44 0.50
C ARG A 243 13.75 14.90 -0.18
N ALA A 244 14.38 13.88 0.39
CA ALA A 244 15.52 13.21 -0.23
C ALA A 244 15.14 12.57 -1.57
N LYS A 245 13.98 11.93 -1.68
CA LYS A 245 13.48 11.37 -2.96
C LYS A 245 13.35 12.47 -4.02
N GLU A 246 12.76 13.61 -3.69
CA GLU A 246 12.65 14.76 -4.61
C GLU A 246 14.03 15.24 -5.08
N MET A 247 14.97 15.42 -4.15
CA MET A 247 16.33 15.89 -4.48
C MET A 247 17.13 14.88 -5.29
N LEU A 248 16.98 13.58 -5.03
CA LEU A 248 17.62 12.51 -5.81
C LEU A 248 17.14 12.50 -7.27
N LEU A 249 15.98 13.08 -7.58
CA LEU A 249 15.48 13.25 -8.93
C LEU A 249 16.14 14.43 -9.67
N VAL A 250 16.84 15.32 -9.02
CA VAL A 250 17.55 16.44 -9.65
C VAL A 250 18.95 15.99 -10.14
N PRO A 251 19.30 16.21 -11.43
CA PRO A 251 20.62 15.83 -11.95
C PRO A 251 21.76 16.56 -11.25
N GLY A 252 22.92 15.88 -11.11
CA GLY A 252 24.15 16.51 -10.61
C GLY A 252 24.27 16.61 -9.09
N GLN A 253 23.27 16.21 -8.32
CA GLN A 253 23.33 16.19 -6.86
C GLN A 253 24.09 14.96 -6.34
N THR A 254 25.02 15.16 -5.40
CA THR A 254 25.69 14.05 -4.72
C THR A 254 24.88 13.56 -3.51
N ILE A 255 24.99 12.27 -3.20
CA ILE A 255 24.28 11.68 -2.05
C ILE A 255 24.71 12.36 -0.75
N LYS A 256 25.99 12.68 -0.61
CA LYS A 256 26.54 13.42 0.54
C LYS A 256 25.87 14.79 0.71
N HIS A 257 25.71 15.54 -0.40
CA HIS A 257 25.05 16.83 -0.38
C HIS A 257 23.57 16.70 0.00
N ILE A 258 22.86 15.75 -0.59
CA ILE A 258 21.46 15.47 -0.29
C ILE A 258 21.28 15.09 1.19
N ALA A 259 22.12 14.19 1.71
CA ALA A 259 22.10 13.80 3.11
C ALA A 259 22.20 15.03 4.05
N SER A 260 23.15 15.93 3.77
CA SER A 260 23.31 17.18 4.52
C SER A 260 22.07 18.08 4.42
N GLN A 261 21.52 18.27 3.22
CA GLN A 261 20.36 19.12 3.00
C GLN A 261 19.08 18.62 3.69
N VAL A 262 18.94 17.31 3.87
CA VAL A 262 17.80 16.73 4.59
C VAL A 262 18.07 16.47 6.07
N GLY A 263 19.17 17.03 6.61
CA GLY A 263 19.46 17.04 8.04
C GLY A 263 20.17 15.79 8.58
N PHE A 264 20.91 15.04 7.73
CA PHE A 264 21.80 13.97 8.16
C PHE A 264 23.26 14.40 8.06
N GLN A 265 24.00 14.23 9.14
CA GLN A 265 25.44 14.56 9.20
C GLN A 265 26.31 13.47 8.56
N ASP A 266 25.84 12.23 8.56
CA ASP A 266 26.56 11.07 8.03
C ASP A 266 25.83 10.47 6.82
N GLU A 267 26.54 10.39 5.69
CA GLU A 267 26.03 9.86 4.42
C GLU A 267 25.69 8.38 4.49
N PHE A 268 26.52 7.59 5.24
CA PHE A 268 26.29 6.15 5.34
C PHE A 268 25.09 5.85 6.23
N TYR A 269 24.91 6.63 7.31
CA TYR A 269 23.72 6.53 8.14
C TYR A 269 22.46 6.93 7.36
N PHE A 270 22.51 8.03 6.60
CA PHE A 270 21.45 8.43 5.70
C PHE A 270 21.11 7.30 4.71
N SER A 271 22.12 6.73 4.03
CA SER A 271 21.91 5.68 3.03
C SER A 271 21.25 4.43 3.63
N ARG A 272 21.66 4.02 4.85
CA ARG A 272 21.01 2.92 5.56
C ARG A 272 19.56 3.24 5.93
N LYS A 273 19.31 4.46 6.43
CA LYS A 273 17.95 4.93 6.76
C LYS A 273 17.08 5.02 5.51
N PHE A 274 17.59 5.59 4.44
CA PHE A 274 16.90 5.68 3.16
C PHE A 274 16.53 4.30 2.62
N LYS A 275 17.50 3.36 2.59
CA LYS A 275 17.23 1.97 2.17
C LYS A 275 16.17 1.31 3.04
N LYS A 276 16.20 1.54 4.37
CA LYS A 276 15.18 1.02 5.30
C LYS A 276 13.79 1.60 5.03
N TYR A 277 13.72 2.85 4.57
CA TYR A 277 12.45 3.58 4.38
C TYR A 277 11.88 3.42 2.98
N VAL A 278 12.76 3.38 1.96
CA VAL A 278 12.39 3.39 0.53
C VAL A 278 12.52 2.01 -0.10
N GLY A 279 13.28 1.11 0.52
CA GLY A 279 13.53 -0.25 0.02
C GLY A 279 14.81 -0.37 -0.80
N VAL A 280 15.27 0.70 -1.45
CA VAL A 280 16.49 0.74 -2.27
C VAL A 280 17.47 1.80 -1.77
N SER A 281 18.76 1.69 -2.15
CA SER A 281 19.75 2.71 -1.78
C SER A 281 19.50 4.03 -2.50
N PRO A 282 19.96 5.19 -1.96
CA PRO A 282 19.85 6.48 -2.64
C PRO A 282 20.48 6.47 -4.04
N SER A 283 21.65 5.83 -4.21
CA SER A 283 22.32 5.71 -5.51
C SER A 283 21.54 4.88 -6.52
N THR A 284 20.90 3.79 -6.06
CA THR A 284 20.01 2.98 -6.88
C THR A 284 18.77 3.77 -7.28
N TYR A 285 18.13 4.47 -6.34
CA TYR A 285 16.98 5.31 -6.59
C TYR A 285 17.28 6.41 -7.63
N GLN A 286 18.45 7.06 -7.51
CA GLN A 286 18.89 8.08 -8.45
C GLN A 286 19.13 7.53 -9.86
N ARG A 287 19.69 6.31 -10.00
CA ARG A 287 19.92 5.65 -11.30
C ARG A 287 18.61 5.23 -11.99
N GLN A 288 17.59 4.83 -11.24
CA GLN A 288 16.28 4.37 -11.76
C GLN A 288 15.42 5.48 -12.36
N LYS A 289 15.83 6.72 -12.27
CA LYS A 289 15.11 7.93 -12.66
C LYS A 289 14.49 7.93 -14.06
N HIS A 290 14.98 7.08 -14.98
CA HIS A 290 14.68 7.22 -16.40
C HIS A 290 13.87 6.06 -17.01
N ARG A 291 13.44 5.07 -16.22
CA ARG A 291 12.71 3.93 -16.77
C ARG A 291 11.47 3.62 -15.95
N LYS A 292 10.32 3.99 -16.49
CA LYS A 292 9.02 3.72 -15.91
C LYS A 292 8.58 2.30 -16.27
N ILE A 293 8.85 1.32 -15.42
CA ILE A 293 8.48 -0.07 -15.65
C ILE A 293 7.16 -0.38 -14.97
N ALA A 294 6.19 -0.92 -15.70
CA ALA A 294 4.97 -1.47 -15.14
C ALA A 294 5.06 -2.99 -15.01
N ALA A 295 4.72 -3.53 -13.84
CA ALA A 295 4.70 -4.96 -13.53
C ALA A 295 3.26 -5.42 -13.30
N LEU A 296 2.73 -6.27 -14.18
CA LEU A 296 1.34 -6.70 -14.15
C LEU A 296 1.11 -8.03 -13.42
N SER A 297 2.11 -8.57 -12.73
CA SER A 297 1.94 -9.73 -11.86
C SER A 297 2.78 -9.60 -10.59
N PHE A 298 2.40 -10.32 -9.53
CA PHE A 298 3.18 -10.36 -8.30
C PHE A 298 4.59 -10.89 -8.54
N GLY A 299 4.72 -11.94 -9.36
CA GLY A 299 6.03 -12.50 -9.73
C GLY A 299 6.92 -11.47 -10.43
N THR A 300 6.41 -10.74 -11.45
CA THR A 300 7.21 -9.70 -12.13
C THR A 300 7.58 -8.56 -11.20
N THR A 301 6.69 -8.17 -10.29
CA THR A 301 7.00 -7.20 -9.23
C THR A 301 8.15 -7.71 -8.35
N GLY A 302 8.07 -8.95 -7.86
CA GLY A 302 9.11 -9.54 -7.00
C GLY A 302 10.46 -9.72 -7.70
N HIS A 303 10.48 -9.98 -9.02
CA HIS A 303 11.73 -9.99 -9.79
C HIS A 303 12.38 -8.60 -9.84
N LEU A 304 11.59 -7.55 -10.08
CA LEU A 304 12.10 -6.18 -10.10
C LEU A 304 12.60 -5.75 -8.71
N LEU A 305 11.86 -6.09 -7.64
CA LEU A 305 12.27 -5.75 -6.27
C LEU A 305 13.57 -6.43 -5.85
N ALA A 306 13.81 -7.69 -6.26
CA ALA A 306 15.07 -8.37 -6.04
C ALA A 306 16.24 -7.68 -6.76
N LEU A 307 16.00 -7.11 -7.95
CA LEU A 307 16.94 -6.25 -8.67
C LEU A 307 17.01 -4.82 -8.10
N GLN A 308 16.36 -4.57 -6.97
CA GLN A 308 16.24 -3.25 -6.36
C GLN A 308 15.61 -2.20 -7.30
N ILE A 309 14.74 -2.62 -8.23
CA ILE A 309 13.95 -1.75 -9.09
C ILE A 309 12.55 -1.61 -8.49
N ILE A 310 12.16 -0.37 -8.16
CA ILE A 310 10.79 -0.07 -7.77
C ILE A 310 9.96 0.13 -9.04
N PRO A 311 8.93 -0.68 -9.29
CA PRO A 311 8.07 -0.50 -10.45
C PRO A 311 7.36 0.87 -10.40
N HIS A 312 7.14 1.48 -11.56
CA HIS A 312 6.35 2.71 -11.66
C HIS A 312 4.85 2.44 -11.55
N ALA A 313 4.42 1.25 -11.97
CA ALA A 313 3.08 0.73 -11.75
C ALA A 313 3.16 -0.77 -11.42
N ALA A 314 2.40 -1.25 -10.44
CA ALA A 314 2.39 -2.67 -10.09
C ALA A 314 1.03 -3.11 -9.54
N LEU A 315 0.75 -4.42 -9.67
CA LEU A 315 -0.35 -5.05 -8.93
C LEU A 315 -0.02 -5.03 -7.44
N ILE A 316 -0.95 -4.51 -6.63
CA ILE A 316 -0.84 -4.45 -5.18
C ILE A 316 -2.09 -5.05 -4.56
N ASP A 317 -1.89 -5.93 -3.60
CA ASP A 317 -2.94 -6.48 -2.73
C ASP A 317 -2.50 -6.33 -1.26
N ASN A 318 -2.86 -5.22 -0.66
CA ASN A 318 -2.40 -4.86 0.69
C ASN A 318 -2.81 -5.86 1.78
N ARG A 319 -3.85 -6.66 1.55
CA ARG A 319 -4.30 -7.68 2.51
C ARG A 319 -3.40 -8.91 2.50
N ARG A 320 -2.86 -9.26 1.32
CA ARG A 320 -2.13 -10.50 1.08
C ARG A 320 -0.63 -10.29 1.00
N ASP A 321 -0.20 -9.09 0.65
CA ASP A 321 1.16 -8.78 0.24
C ASP A 321 1.88 -7.88 1.26
N GLN A 322 1.63 -8.12 2.54
CA GLN A 322 2.20 -7.31 3.65
C GLN A 322 3.73 -7.32 3.66
N HIS A 323 4.35 -8.39 3.19
CA HIS A 323 5.81 -8.54 3.11
C HIS A 323 6.48 -7.54 2.15
N ARG A 324 5.70 -6.85 1.29
CA ARG A 324 6.17 -5.80 0.35
C ARG A 324 5.74 -4.39 0.74
N ASN A 325 5.09 -4.21 1.88
CA ASN A 325 4.56 -2.91 2.32
C ASN A 325 5.59 -1.77 2.27
N LEU A 326 6.88 -2.09 2.51
CA LEU A 326 7.97 -1.13 2.41
C LEU A 326 8.06 -0.43 1.04
N PHE A 327 7.69 -1.13 -0.03
CA PHE A 327 7.78 -0.61 -1.39
C PHE A 327 6.50 0.08 -1.86
N PHE A 328 5.34 -0.24 -1.30
CA PHE A 328 4.05 0.24 -1.81
C PHE A 328 3.95 1.75 -1.86
N SER A 329 4.36 2.44 -0.79
CA SER A 329 4.37 3.92 -0.76
C SER A 329 5.29 4.56 -1.81
N ASN A 330 6.18 3.77 -2.42
CA ASN A 330 7.14 4.23 -3.41
C ASN A 330 6.76 3.82 -4.84
N ILE A 331 5.67 3.06 -5.03
CA ILE A 331 5.10 2.72 -6.33
C ILE A 331 4.03 3.76 -6.67
N PRO A 332 4.21 4.59 -7.71
CA PRO A 332 3.28 5.69 -7.99
C PRO A 332 1.88 5.24 -8.40
N TYR A 333 1.77 4.12 -9.14
CA TYR A 333 0.49 3.65 -9.67
C TYR A 333 0.19 2.24 -9.18
N HIS A 334 -0.88 2.11 -8.39
CA HIS A 334 -1.33 0.85 -7.82
C HIS A 334 -2.41 0.24 -8.72
N LEU A 335 -2.10 -0.90 -9.30
CA LEU A 335 -3.03 -1.66 -10.13
C LEU A 335 -3.82 -2.63 -9.26
N GLY A 336 -5.13 -2.70 -9.47
CA GLY A 336 -6.01 -3.63 -8.75
C GLY A 336 -5.84 -5.07 -9.20
N ARG A 337 -5.84 -6.00 -8.25
CA ARG A 337 -5.87 -7.44 -8.53
C ARG A 337 -7.28 -7.89 -8.91
N SER A 338 -7.40 -8.73 -9.93
CA SER A 338 -8.65 -9.39 -10.29
C SER A 338 -8.50 -10.91 -10.22
N LYS A 339 -9.16 -11.56 -9.26
CA LYS A 339 -9.15 -13.04 -9.13
C LYS A 339 -9.80 -13.76 -10.34
N ARG A 340 -10.75 -13.14 -11.03
CA ARG A 340 -11.53 -13.74 -12.15
C ARG A 340 -11.54 -12.89 -13.41
N MET A 341 -10.45 -12.12 -13.68
CA MET A 341 -10.41 -11.20 -14.83
C MET A 341 -11.64 -10.27 -14.86
N ASN A 342 -12.01 -9.71 -13.70
CA ASN A 342 -13.13 -8.77 -13.65
C ASN A 342 -12.90 -7.63 -14.64
N PRO A 343 -13.77 -7.46 -15.66
CA PRO A 343 -13.54 -6.48 -16.72
C PRO A 343 -13.41 -5.04 -16.21
N ARG A 344 -14.13 -4.68 -15.14
CA ARG A 344 -14.06 -3.34 -14.55
C ARG A 344 -12.69 -3.05 -13.92
N ILE A 345 -12.15 -3.99 -13.16
CA ILE A 345 -10.81 -3.84 -12.55
C ILE A 345 -9.75 -3.69 -13.65
N TRP A 346 -9.85 -4.50 -14.71
CA TRP A 346 -8.90 -4.40 -15.81
C TRP A 346 -9.06 -3.14 -16.64
N GLN A 347 -10.27 -2.62 -16.80
CA GLN A 347 -10.49 -1.32 -17.42
C GLN A 347 -9.81 -0.21 -16.61
N THR A 348 -10.01 -0.18 -15.29
CA THR A 348 -9.33 0.77 -14.38
C THR A 348 -7.81 0.61 -14.45
N ASN A 349 -7.29 -0.62 -14.45
CA ASN A 349 -5.85 -0.86 -14.60
C ASN A 349 -5.29 -0.32 -15.92
N VAL A 350 -6.02 -0.47 -17.02
CA VAL A 350 -5.64 0.08 -18.33
C VAL A 350 -5.61 1.61 -18.30
N GLU A 351 -6.61 2.24 -17.70
CA GLU A 351 -6.66 3.70 -17.53
C GLU A 351 -5.48 4.20 -16.68
N LEU A 352 -5.19 3.54 -15.56
CA LEU A 352 -4.03 3.84 -14.72
C LEU A 352 -2.71 3.65 -15.47
N LEU A 353 -2.57 2.62 -16.28
CA LEU A 353 -1.37 2.41 -17.11
C LEU A 353 -1.21 3.49 -18.17
N MET A 354 -2.31 3.96 -18.78
CA MET A 354 -2.26 5.10 -19.73
C MET A 354 -1.79 6.37 -19.03
N GLN A 355 -2.27 6.65 -17.82
CA GLN A 355 -1.82 7.78 -17.00
C GLN A 355 -0.35 7.63 -16.58
N ALA A 356 0.06 6.44 -16.16
CA ALA A 356 1.42 6.14 -15.76
C ALA A 356 2.42 6.34 -16.90
N SER A 357 1.96 6.18 -18.14
CA SER A 357 2.82 6.28 -19.36
C SER A 357 4.14 5.51 -19.17
N PRO A 358 4.09 4.18 -18.95
CA PRO A 358 5.30 3.41 -18.71
C PRO A 358 6.15 3.30 -20.00
N ASP A 359 7.47 3.16 -19.84
CA ASP A 359 8.41 2.90 -20.94
C ASP A 359 8.45 1.41 -21.31
N LEU A 360 8.02 0.55 -20.38
CA LEU A 360 8.02 -0.90 -20.52
C LEU A 360 6.95 -1.51 -19.63
N ILE A 361 6.22 -2.49 -20.19
CA ILE A 361 5.27 -3.32 -19.44
C ILE A 361 5.80 -4.76 -19.39
N LEU A 362 5.91 -5.31 -18.18
CA LEU A 362 6.19 -6.72 -17.94
C LEU A 362 4.92 -7.41 -17.47
N CYS A 363 4.51 -8.47 -18.14
CA CYS A 363 3.35 -9.27 -17.78
C CYS A 363 3.65 -10.76 -17.95
N ASN A 364 2.80 -11.63 -17.43
CA ASN A 364 2.86 -13.05 -17.72
C ASN A 364 1.89 -13.43 -18.85
N GLU A 365 1.85 -14.72 -19.19
CA GLU A 365 1.00 -15.24 -20.27
C GLU A 365 -0.50 -15.04 -20.00
N TYR A 366 -0.90 -15.03 -18.74
CA TYR A 366 -2.31 -14.90 -18.35
C TYR A 366 -2.86 -13.50 -18.68
N GLU A 367 -2.17 -12.43 -18.27
CA GLU A 367 -2.55 -11.07 -18.64
C GLU A 367 -2.38 -10.86 -20.16
N ALA A 368 -1.30 -11.41 -20.74
CA ALA A 368 -1.04 -11.28 -22.16
C ALA A 368 -2.13 -11.89 -23.03
N HIS A 369 -2.67 -13.05 -22.65
CA HIS A 369 -3.69 -13.75 -23.44
C HIS A 369 -4.89 -12.84 -23.74
N THR A 370 -5.32 -12.06 -22.76
CA THR A 370 -6.53 -11.22 -22.87
C THR A 370 -6.22 -9.78 -23.28
N LEU A 371 -5.09 -9.23 -22.84
CA LEU A 371 -4.84 -7.78 -22.90
C LEU A 371 -3.67 -7.37 -23.79
N LYS A 372 -2.92 -8.31 -24.38
CA LYS A 372 -1.68 -8.02 -25.11
C LYS A 372 -1.79 -6.86 -26.10
N ARG A 373 -2.84 -6.85 -26.94
CA ARG A 373 -3.03 -5.78 -27.94
C ARG A 373 -3.29 -4.41 -27.29
N THR A 374 -4.01 -4.39 -26.17
CA THR A 374 -4.31 -3.16 -25.42
C THR A 374 -3.05 -2.65 -24.76
N LEU A 375 -2.30 -3.51 -24.09
CA LEU A 375 -1.05 -3.15 -23.41
C LEU A 375 0.01 -2.66 -24.41
N GLN A 376 0.14 -3.29 -25.56
CA GLN A 376 1.08 -2.88 -26.63
C GLN A 376 0.77 -1.50 -27.24
N ARG A 377 -0.47 -1.01 -27.12
CA ARG A 377 -0.82 0.36 -27.52
C ARG A 377 -0.38 1.41 -26.48
N ILE A 378 -0.16 0.98 -25.23
CA ILE A 378 0.29 1.87 -24.15
C ILE A 378 1.81 1.94 -24.14
N ALA A 379 2.50 0.80 -24.15
CA ALA A 379 3.96 0.72 -24.14
C ALA A 379 4.46 -0.63 -24.68
N PRO A 380 5.75 -0.75 -25.05
CA PRO A 380 6.39 -2.02 -25.32
C PRO A 380 6.09 -3.02 -24.21
N THR A 381 5.51 -4.16 -24.57
CA THR A 381 5.05 -5.17 -23.62
C THR A 381 5.80 -6.47 -23.83
N ILE A 382 6.48 -6.94 -22.79
CA ILE A 382 7.22 -8.20 -22.78
C ILE A 382 6.50 -9.20 -21.89
N VAL A 383 6.23 -10.37 -22.46
CA VAL A 383 5.58 -11.49 -21.75
C VAL A 383 6.67 -12.38 -21.18
N ILE A 384 6.63 -12.59 -19.87
CA ILE A 384 7.49 -13.54 -19.18
C ILE A 384 6.75 -14.88 -19.13
N PRO A 385 7.26 -15.96 -19.75
CA PRO A 385 6.60 -17.25 -19.76
C PRO A 385 6.48 -17.82 -18.36
N TRP A 386 5.26 -18.16 -17.93
CA TRP A 386 5.06 -18.77 -16.61
C TRP A 386 5.49 -20.24 -16.58
N LYS A 387 5.34 -20.94 -17.68
CA LYS A 387 5.62 -22.37 -17.80
C LYS A 387 6.99 -22.62 -18.44
N GLY A 388 7.60 -23.73 -18.07
CA GLY A 388 8.82 -24.21 -18.72
C GLY A 388 10.13 -23.65 -18.21
N LEU A 389 10.10 -22.58 -17.39
CA LEU A 389 11.28 -21.99 -16.79
C LEU A 389 11.26 -22.11 -15.26
N SER A 390 12.43 -22.28 -14.66
CA SER A 390 12.64 -22.12 -13.22
C SER A 390 12.54 -20.64 -12.82
N TRP A 391 12.36 -20.37 -11.52
CA TRP A 391 12.34 -18.99 -11.04
C TRP A 391 13.69 -18.27 -11.25
N ARG A 392 14.80 -19.01 -11.22
CA ARG A 392 16.14 -18.47 -11.53
C ARG A 392 16.25 -18.04 -12.98
N GLU A 393 15.76 -18.85 -13.90
CA GLU A 393 15.73 -18.51 -15.33
C GLU A 393 14.81 -17.30 -15.60
N HIS A 394 13.63 -17.22 -14.97
CA HIS A 394 12.78 -16.03 -15.01
C HIS A 394 13.54 -14.80 -14.54
N PHE A 395 14.27 -14.91 -13.42
CA PHE A 395 15.02 -13.80 -12.84
C PHE A 395 16.12 -13.29 -13.78
N VAL A 396 16.90 -14.20 -14.34
CA VAL A 396 17.94 -13.85 -15.32
C VAL A 396 17.32 -13.22 -16.58
N GLN A 397 16.18 -13.75 -17.05
CA GLN A 397 15.47 -13.17 -18.18
C GLN A 397 14.98 -11.74 -17.89
N VAL A 398 14.35 -11.50 -16.76
CA VAL A 398 13.91 -10.14 -16.35
C VAL A 398 15.13 -9.22 -16.22
N ALA A 399 16.21 -9.67 -15.59
CA ALA A 399 17.43 -8.90 -15.45
C ALA A 399 18.04 -8.51 -16.81
N SER A 400 18.02 -9.43 -17.78
CA SER A 400 18.46 -9.14 -19.15
C SER A 400 17.61 -8.05 -19.83
N ILE A 401 16.29 -8.11 -19.66
CA ILE A 401 15.36 -7.12 -20.23
C ILE A 401 15.59 -5.72 -19.64
N VAL A 402 15.88 -5.65 -18.34
CA VAL A 402 16.09 -4.36 -17.65
C VAL A 402 17.56 -3.91 -17.62
N GLY A 403 18.49 -4.73 -18.16
CA GLY A 403 19.92 -4.40 -18.25
C GLY A 403 20.68 -4.54 -16.91
N GLN A 404 20.27 -5.48 -16.05
CA GLN A 404 20.85 -5.70 -14.71
C GLN A 404 21.32 -7.15 -14.51
N GLN A 405 22.02 -7.71 -15.48
CA GLN A 405 22.48 -9.10 -15.41
C GLN A 405 23.52 -9.34 -14.32
N GLN A 406 24.41 -8.37 -14.08
CA GLN A 406 25.43 -8.47 -13.04
C GLN A 406 24.81 -8.45 -11.64
N GLU A 407 23.83 -7.57 -11.42
CA GLU A 407 23.10 -7.48 -10.16
C GLU A 407 22.32 -8.76 -9.87
N ALA A 408 21.72 -9.35 -10.90
CA ALA A 408 21.04 -10.65 -10.76
C ALA A 408 22.01 -11.78 -10.38
N GLN A 409 23.17 -11.83 -11.00
CA GLN A 409 24.19 -12.83 -10.68
C GLN A 409 24.68 -12.70 -9.24
N GLN A 410 25.00 -11.48 -8.80
CA GLN A 410 25.43 -11.22 -7.40
C GLN A 410 24.32 -11.57 -6.41
N TRP A 411 23.07 -11.29 -6.75
CA TRP A 411 21.94 -11.63 -5.90
C TRP A 411 21.77 -13.15 -5.78
N LEU A 412 21.92 -13.90 -6.88
CA LEU A 412 21.82 -15.37 -6.88
C LEU A 412 22.94 -16.01 -6.05
N GLU A 413 24.15 -15.49 -6.12
CA GLU A 413 25.28 -15.95 -5.30
C GLU A 413 24.99 -15.76 -3.79
N GLN A 414 24.50 -14.58 -3.39
CA GLN A 414 24.11 -14.31 -1.99
C GLN A 414 22.94 -15.20 -1.54
N TYR A 415 21.99 -15.46 -2.42
CA TYR A 415 20.87 -16.34 -2.14
C TYR A 415 21.33 -17.79 -1.93
N ASP A 416 22.22 -18.30 -2.78
CA ASP A 416 22.74 -19.66 -2.68
C ASP A 416 23.61 -19.86 -1.41
N ASP A 417 24.36 -18.84 -1.01
CA ASP A 417 25.08 -18.83 0.29
C ASP A 417 24.07 -18.90 1.46
N LYS A 418 23.00 -18.10 1.42
CA LYS A 418 21.95 -18.11 2.43
C LYS A 418 21.25 -19.47 2.51
N VAL A 419 20.94 -20.07 1.36
CA VAL A 419 20.36 -21.42 1.26
C VAL A 419 21.26 -22.45 1.93
N THR A 420 22.57 -22.40 1.67
CA THR A 420 23.53 -23.36 2.23
C THR A 420 23.51 -23.32 3.76
N HIS A 421 23.57 -22.13 4.36
CA HIS A 421 23.51 -21.97 5.81
C HIS A 421 22.13 -22.38 6.39
N ALA A 422 21.06 -22.03 5.72
CA ALA A 422 19.71 -22.37 6.19
C ALA A 422 19.44 -23.88 6.13
N LYS A 423 19.93 -24.56 5.09
CA LYS A 423 19.82 -26.00 4.93
C LYS A 423 20.50 -26.78 6.06
N GLU A 424 21.70 -26.36 6.49
CA GLU A 424 22.38 -26.94 7.62
C GLU A 424 21.56 -26.81 8.90
N GLN A 425 21.05 -25.61 9.18
CA GLN A 425 20.22 -25.36 10.36
C GLN A 425 18.92 -26.18 10.34
N LEU A 426 18.21 -26.22 9.21
CA LEU A 426 16.97 -26.96 9.06
C LEU A 426 17.18 -28.48 9.22
N SER A 427 18.30 -29.01 8.75
CA SER A 427 18.60 -30.44 8.93
C SER A 427 18.67 -30.86 10.40
N HIS A 428 19.09 -29.95 11.29
CA HIS A 428 19.10 -30.16 12.74
C HIS A 428 17.72 -29.96 13.38
N LEU A 429 16.87 -29.07 12.82
CA LEU A 429 15.56 -28.71 13.39
C LEU A 429 14.46 -29.74 13.07
N ILE A 430 14.43 -30.23 11.85
CA ILE A 430 13.35 -31.10 11.38
C ILE A 430 13.83 -32.51 11.00
N GLY A 431 15.14 -32.74 10.93
CA GLY A 431 15.72 -34.07 10.67
C GLY A 431 15.24 -34.66 9.36
N LYS A 432 14.54 -35.81 9.44
CA LYS A 432 13.97 -36.52 8.28
C LYS A 432 12.48 -36.33 8.13
N ASP A 433 11.87 -35.43 8.89
CA ASP A 433 10.42 -35.19 8.81
C ASP A 433 10.03 -34.76 7.40
N THR A 434 8.90 -35.28 6.97
CA THR A 434 8.29 -34.91 5.69
C THR A 434 7.33 -33.75 5.90
N VAL A 435 7.30 -32.81 4.93
CA VAL A 435 6.49 -31.60 5.03
C VAL A 435 5.52 -31.53 3.86
N SER A 436 4.27 -31.17 4.13
CA SER A 436 3.28 -30.84 3.12
C SER A 436 2.96 -29.34 3.13
N ILE A 437 2.67 -28.76 1.95
CA ILE A 437 2.09 -27.42 1.80
C ILE A 437 0.65 -27.61 1.35
N ILE A 438 -0.30 -27.33 2.24
CA ILE A 438 -1.75 -27.46 1.99
C ILE A 438 -2.36 -26.06 1.92
N HIS A 439 -3.22 -25.83 0.94
CA HIS A 439 -3.89 -24.55 0.74
C HIS A 439 -5.40 -24.77 0.61
N ILE A 440 -6.17 -24.05 1.40
CA ILE A 440 -7.63 -23.98 1.29
C ILE A 440 -7.99 -22.72 0.50
N MET A 441 -8.48 -22.90 -0.72
CA MET A 441 -8.80 -21.83 -1.67
C MET A 441 -10.18 -22.05 -2.28
N MET A 442 -11.08 -21.07 -2.17
CA MET A 442 -12.47 -21.18 -2.65
C MET A 442 -13.15 -22.47 -2.20
N GLY A 443 -12.97 -22.85 -0.94
CA GLY A 443 -13.52 -24.06 -0.34
C GLY A 443 -12.87 -25.38 -0.76
N HIS A 444 -11.85 -25.36 -1.63
CA HIS A 444 -11.14 -26.55 -2.07
C HIS A 444 -9.83 -26.76 -1.32
N LEU A 445 -9.51 -28.01 -1.00
CA LEU A 445 -8.20 -28.40 -0.51
C LEU A 445 -7.26 -28.61 -1.69
N LEU A 446 -6.11 -27.96 -1.66
CA LEU A 446 -5.04 -28.10 -2.64
C LEU A 446 -3.75 -28.50 -1.94
N ILE A 447 -2.98 -29.38 -2.56
CA ILE A 447 -1.64 -29.73 -2.11
C ILE A 447 -0.61 -29.29 -3.15
N TYR A 448 0.43 -28.59 -2.68
CA TYR A 448 1.44 -27.97 -3.54
C TYR A 448 2.67 -28.85 -3.71
N GLY A 449 3.23 -28.81 -4.92
CA GLY A 449 4.48 -29.47 -5.28
C GLY A 449 5.69 -28.55 -5.21
N ARG A 450 6.62 -28.74 -6.15
CA ARG A 450 7.95 -28.10 -6.18
C ARG A 450 7.98 -26.74 -6.88
N ARG A 451 6.90 -25.95 -6.78
CA ARG A 451 6.84 -24.55 -7.24
C ARG A 451 6.39 -23.65 -6.10
N ASN A 452 6.46 -22.34 -6.29
CA ASN A 452 6.18 -21.32 -5.27
C ASN A 452 7.02 -21.59 -4.00
N GLY A 453 6.45 -21.62 -2.80
CA GLY A 453 7.16 -21.97 -1.57
C GLY A 453 7.80 -23.35 -1.60
N GLY A 454 7.21 -24.30 -2.33
CA GLY A 454 7.80 -25.63 -2.51
C GLY A 454 9.09 -25.63 -3.33
N ALA A 455 9.33 -24.65 -4.19
CA ALA A 455 10.61 -24.51 -4.88
C ALA A 455 11.75 -24.20 -3.89
N VAL A 456 11.49 -23.36 -2.90
CA VAL A 456 12.46 -23.06 -1.84
C VAL A 456 12.58 -24.25 -0.89
N LEU A 457 11.45 -24.70 -0.33
CA LEU A 457 11.44 -25.70 0.74
C LEU A 457 12.03 -27.04 0.27
N TYR A 458 11.58 -27.54 -0.86
CA TYR A 458 11.95 -28.90 -1.33
C TYR A 458 13.18 -28.92 -2.22
N ASN A 459 13.35 -27.94 -3.13
CA ASN A 459 14.47 -27.96 -4.06
C ASN A 459 15.72 -27.26 -3.49
N ASP A 460 15.55 -26.07 -2.90
CA ASP A 460 16.68 -25.28 -2.42
C ASP A 460 17.11 -25.73 -1.01
N LEU A 461 16.19 -25.77 -0.04
CA LEU A 461 16.48 -26.15 1.35
C LEU A 461 16.59 -27.67 1.57
N GLY A 462 16.13 -28.47 0.62
CA GLY A 462 16.25 -29.93 0.66
C GLY A 462 15.35 -30.64 1.65
N VAL A 463 14.27 -29.98 2.10
CA VAL A 463 13.25 -30.59 2.96
C VAL A 463 12.51 -31.68 2.18
N SER A 464 12.24 -32.82 2.81
CA SER A 464 11.53 -33.93 2.17
C SER A 464 10.05 -33.61 2.02
N PRO A 465 9.49 -33.62 0.78
CA PRO A 465 8.03 -33.49 0.63
C PRO A 465 7.33 -34.76 1.13
N SER A 466 6.12 -34.61 1.68
CA SER A 466 5.29 -35.77 2.07
C SER A 466 4.78 -36.57 0.85
N HIS A 467 4.82 -35.97 -0.34
CA HIS A 467 4.33 -36.54 -1.60
C HIS A 467 5.04 -35.88 -2.78
N ASP A 468 5.09 -36.55 -3.90
CA ASP A 468 5.54 -35.99 -5.17
C ASP A 468 4.38 -35.78 -6.11
N LEU A 469 4.31 -34.58 -6.73
CA LEU A 469 3.40 -34.28 -7.82
C LEU A 469 4.06 -34.62 -9.16
N LEU A 470 3.24 -34.74 -10.21
CA LEU A 470 3.76 -34.94 -11.56
C LEU A 470 4.65 -33.76 -11.99
N PRO A 471 5.69 -34.01 -12.79
CA PRO A 471 6.57 -32.94 -13.28
C PRO A 471 5.77 -31.80 -13.94
N GLY A 472 6.06 -30.57 -13.52
CA GLY A 472 5.37 -29.35 -14.00
C GLY A 472 4.03 -29.04 -13.34
N GLN A 473 3.50 -29.93 -12.51
CA GLN A 473 2.29 -29.66 -11.73
C GLN A 473 2.61 -28.77 -10.53
N VAL A 474 1.93 -27.63 -10.43
CA VAL A 474 2.13 -26.65 -9.33
C VAL A 474 1.43 -27.14 -8.06
N TYR A 475 0.18 -27.55 -8.22
CA TYR A 475 -0.69 -28.10 -7.16
C TYR A 475 -1.70 -29.09 -7.77
N ARG A 476 -2.32 -29.88 -6.93
CA ARG A 476 -3.52 -30.67 -7.28
C ARG A 476 -4.60 -30.52 -6.21
N ALA A 477 -5.84 -30.75 -6.60
CA ALA A 477 -6.92 -30.91 -5.65
C ALA A 477 -6.67 -32.15 -4.76
N LEU A 478 -6.99 -32.02 -3.48
CA LEU A 478 -6.83 -33.04 -2.47
C LEU A 478 -8.21 -33.40 -1.91
N ASP A 479 -8.55 -34.70 -1.90
CA ASP A 479 -9.71 -35.17 -1.17
C ASP A 479 -9.37 -35.23 0.33
N GLU A 480 -10.35 -34.96 1.20
CA GLU A 480 -10.14 -35.08 2.64
C GLU A 480 -9.66 -36.46 3.05
N GLN A 481 -10.17 -37.50 2.40
CA GLN A 481 -9.81 -38.88 2.70
C GLN A 481 -8.35 -39.22 2.35
N GLU A 482 -7.71 -38.44 1.49
CA GLU A 482 -6.28 -38.57 1.17
C GLU A 482 -5.36 -37.92 2.21
N LEU A 483 -5.90 -37.03 3.08
CA LEU A 483 -5.09 -36.29 4.07
C LEU A 483 -4.17 -37.18 4.91
N PRO A 484 -4.61 -38.34 5.45
CA PRO A 484 -3.73 -39.21 6.27
C PRO A 484 -2.48 -39.70 5.50
N GLN A 485 -2.57 -39.82 4.20
CA GLN A 485 -1.46 -40.28 3.35
C GLN A 485 -0.58 -39.14 2.85
N MET A 486 -1.14 -37.92 2.74
CA MET A 486 -0.53 -36.79 2.09
C MET A 486 -0.01 -35.71 3.07
N ALA A 487 -0.47 -35.72 4.31
CA ALA A 487 -0.13 -34.71 5.31
C ALA A 487 1.37 -34.70 5.70
N GLY A 488 2.02 -35.88 5.71
CA GLY A 488 3.39 -36.03 6.20
C GLY A 488 3.51 -35.83 7.71
N ASP A 489 4.72 -35.51 8.18
CA ASP A 489 5.01 -35.28 9.59
C ASP A 489 4.72 -33.84 10.03
N ARG A 490 4.71 -32.89 9.07
CA ARG A 490 4.43 -31.47 9.30
C ARG A 490 3.56 -30.90 8.19
N ILE A 491 2.62 -30.02 8.56
CA ILE A 491 1.73 -29.31 7.64
C ILE A 491 2.02 -27.82 7.67
N LEU A 492 2.33 -27.24 6.53
CA LEU A 492 2.27 -25.81 6.27
C LEU A 492 0.90 -25.50 5.65
N LEU A 493 0.03 -24.83 6.40
CA LEU A 493 -1.36 -24.62 6.02
C LEU A 493 -1.60 -23.15 5.65
N ILE A 494 -2.10 -22.92 4.44
CA ILE A 494 -2.56 -21.62 3.96
C ILE A 494 -4.08 -21.66 3.85
N VAL A 495 -4.78 -20.67 4.39
CA VAL A 495 -6.23 -20.56 4.30
C VAL A 495 -6.59 -19.19 3.74
N ASP A 496 -7.20 -19.17 2.55
CA ASP A 496 -7.68 -17.92 1.93
C ASP A 496 -8.70 -17.22 2.84
N GLN A 497 -8.71 -15.89 2.79
CA GLN A 497 -9.60 -15.07 3.63
C GLN A 497 -11.03 -14.96 3.08
N ASP A 498 -11.37 -15.66 2.00
CA ASP A 498 -12.76 -15.71 1.52
C ASP A 498 -13.64 -16.59 2.41
N SER A 499 -14.95 -16.32 2.41
CA SER A 499 -15.91 -16.99 3.28
C SER A 499 -15.99 -18.51 3.08
N GLU A 500 -15.83 -18.99 1.83
CA GLU A 500 -15.88 -20.42 1.52
C GLU A 500 -14.67 -21.14 2.10
N SER A 501 -13.49 -20.56 1.99
CA SER A 501 -12.24 -21.11 2.53
C SER A 501 -12.23 -21.11 4.06
N GLN A 502 -12.69 -20.03 4.70
CA GLN A 502 -12.79 -19.94 6.15
C GLN A 502 -13.82 -20.94 6.71
N GLN A 503 -14.99 -21.08 6.07
CA GLN A 503 -15.98 -22.08 6.45
C GLN A 503 -15.46 -23.50 6.26
N ARG A 504 -14.73 -23.74 5.16
CA ARG A 504 -14.12 -25.04 4.89
C ARG A 504 -13.10 -25.42 5.97
N TRP A 505 -12.23 -24.47 6.33
CA TRP A 505 -11.26 -24.66 7.41
C TRP A 505 -11.96 -24.92 8.75
N HIS A 506 -12.93 -24.09 9.10
CA HIS A 506 -13.70 -24.28 10.34
C HIS A 506 -14.36 -25.66 10.42
N LYS A 507 -14.87 -26.19 9.32
CA LYS A 507 -15.43 -27.56 9.30
C LYS A 507 -14.36 -28.62 9.43
N LEU A 508 -13.27 -28.50 8.65
CA LEU A 508 -12.20 -29.50 8.59
C LEU A 508 -11.54 -29.72 9.95
N GLN A 509 -11.20 -28.65 10.65
CA GLN A 509 -10.49 -28.73 11.95
C GLN A 509 -11.29 -29.47 13.04
N HIS A 510 -12.63 -29.57 12.90
CA HIS A 510 -13.50 -30.30 13.85
C HIS A 510 -13.79 -31.74 13.43
N THR A 511 -13.28 -32.18 12.28
CA THR A 511 -13.47 -33.58 11.87
C THR A 511 -12.57 -34.53 12.64
N GLN A 512 -13.05 -35.74 12.91
CA GLN A 512 -12.21 -36.78 13.50
C GLN A 512 -10.99 -37.09 12.65
N LEU A 513 -11.16 -37.08 11.33
CA LEU A 513 -10.08 -37.31 10.38
C LEU A 513 -8.92 -36.33 10.59
N TRP A 514 -9.19 -35.02 10.66
CA TRP A 514 -8.19 -34.00 10.92
C TRP A 514 -7.51 -34.17 12.28
N GLN A 515 -8.30 -34.36 13.33
CA GLN A 515 -7.80 -34.49 14.70
C GLN A 515 -6.91 -35.72 14.92
N HIS A 516 -7.07 -36.78 14.11
CA HIS A 516 -6.25 -37.97 14.16
C HIS A 516 -5.00 -37.94 13.29
N LEU A 517 -4.78 -36.85 12.52
CA LEU A 517 -3.54 -36.67 11.76
C LEU A 517 -2.34 -36.54 12.72
N MET A 518 -1.27 -37.27 12.43
CA MET A 518 -0.04 -37.21 13.25
C MET A 518 0.51 -35.77 13.41
N PRO A 519 0.61 -34.95 12.34
CA PRO A 519 1.05 -33.57 12.51
C PRO A 519 0.12 -32.71 13.38
N VAL A 520 -1.17 -33.00 13.44
CA VAL A 520 -2.12 -32.31 14.33
C VAL A 520 -1.90 -32.74 15.79
N GLN A 521 -1.79 -34.05 16.06
CA GLN A 521 -1.52 -34.55 17.39
C GLN A 521 -0.17 -34.09 17.95
N ASN A 522 0.83 -33.97 17.10
CA ASN A 522 2.18 -33.50 17.45
C ASN A 522 2.31 -31.98 17.48
N GLN A 523 1.24 -31.23 17.21
CA GLN A 523 1.26 -29.76 17.09
C GLN A 523 2.23 -29.24 15.99
N HIS A 524 2.39 -30.01 14.93
CA HIS A 524 3.22 -29.67 13.76
C HIS A 524 2.40 -29.11 12.60
N VAL A 525 1.36 -28.34 12.89
CA VAL A 525 0.58 -27.58 11.90
C VAL A 525 0.92 -26.10 12.04
N TYR A 526 1.41 -25.52 10.96
CA TYR A 526 1.83 -24.11 10.91
C TYR A 526 0.90 -23.36 9.98
N LEU A 527 0.16 -22.39 10.50
CA LEU A 527 -0.70 -21.53 9.69
C LEU A 527 0.16 -20.42 9.07
N LEU A 528 0.06 -20.28 7.76
CA LEU A 528 0.86 -19.33 6.97
C LEU A 528 -0.03 -18.28 6.32
N ASP A 529 0.53 -17.10 6.14
CA ASP A 529 -0.03 -16.13 5.21
C ASP A 529 0.16 -16.60 3.75
N GLU A 530 -0.74 -16.19 2.84
CA GLU A 530 -0.64 -16.55 1.42
C GLU A 530 0.72 -16.15 0.83
N MET A 531 1.18 -14.95 1.15
CA MET A 531 2.46 -14.42 0.70
C MET A 531 3.46 -14.39 1.88
N PRO A 532 4.71 -14.75 1.63
CA PRO A 532 5.37 -14.97 0.34
C PRO A 532 5.20 -16.37 -0.28
N TRP A 533 4.52 -17.32 0.38
CA TRP A 533 4.51 -18.75 0.04
C TRP A 533 3.89 -19.09 -1.32
N LEU A 534 2.96 -18.26 -1.82
CA LEU A 534 2.31 -18.45 -3.12
C LEU A 534 2.92 -17.61 -4.24
N ASP A 535 3.94 -16.83 -3.94
CA ASP A 535 4.65 -16.05 -4.96
C ASP A 535 5.86 -16.82 -5.53
N TYR A 536 6.05 -16.71 -6.84
CA TYR A 536 7.15 -17.35 -7.57
C TYR A 536 8.14 -16.30 -8.04
N SER A 537 8.82 -15.66 -7.08
CA SER A 537 9.80 -14.62 -7.35
C SER A 537 11.01 -14.71 -6.42
N PRO A 538 12.17 -14.22 -6.83
CA PRO A 538 13.36 -14.17 -5.98
C PRO A 538 13.12 -13.46 -4.66
N TYR A 539 12.39 -12.33 -4.69
CA TYR A 539 12.08 -11.55 -3.50
C TYR A 539 11.30 -12.36 -2.45
N ALA A 540 10.29 -13.10 -2.89
CA ALA A 540 9.52 -13.97 -2.00
C ALA A 540 10.35 -15.18 -1.53
N HIS A 541 11.13 -15.77 -2.43
CA HIS A 541 11.95 -16.94 -2.11
C HIS A 541 13.00 -16.64 -1.05
N ASP A 542 13.63 -15.46 -1.09
CA ASP A 542 14.55 -15.02 -0.04
C ASP A 542 13.90 -14.94 1.35
N GLN A 543 12.65 -14.47 1.40
CA GLN A 543 11.88 -14.38 2.65
C GLN A 543 11.42 -15.74 3.17
N ILE A 544 11.04 -16.65 2.28
CA ILE A 544 10.63 -18.02 2.66
C ILE A 544 11.76 -18.75 3.38
N ILE A 545 13.03 -18.49 3.06
CA ILE A 545 14.16 -19.05 3.81
C ILE A 545 14.11 -18.61 5.27
N ASP A 546 13.97 -17.30 5.51
CA ASP A 546 13.94 -16.75 6.87
C ASP A 546 12.70 -17.22 7.65
N GLU A 547 11.54 -17.29 6.99
CA GLU A 547 10.32 -17.81 7.58
C GLU A 547 10.43 -19.30 7.93
N SER A 548 11.01 -20.11 7.04
CA SER A 548 11.22 -21.54 7.31
C SER A 548 12.06 -21.78 8.56
N LEU A 549 13.14 -21.00 8.74
CA LEU A 549 13.98 -21.06 9.93
C LEU A 549 13.21 -20.68 11.20
N LYS A 550 12.37 -19.65 11.14
CA LYS A 550 11.52 -19.21 12.26
C LYS A 550 10.45 -20.25 12.63
N LEU A 551 9.76 -20.77 11.62
CA LEU A 551 8.69 -21.77 11.83
C LEU A 551 9.21 -23.03 12.49
N PHE A 552 10.29 -23.59 11.97
CA PHE A 552 10.82 -24.85 12.49
C PHE A 552 11.74 -24.66 13.70
N GLY A 553 12.25 -23.45 13.95
CA GLY A 553 13.08 -23.11 15.12
C GLY A 553 12.30 -22.86 16.42
N GLY A 554 10.96 -22.96 16.43
CA GLY A 554 10.16 -23.01 17.66
C GLY A 554 9.63 -21.67 18.18
N THR A 555 9.54 -20.63 17.35
CA THR A 555 9.04 -19.31 17.80
C THR A 555 7.53 -19.09 17.58
N GLN A 556 6.84 -19.97 16.87
CA GLN A 556 5.38 -19.87 16.67
C GLN A 556 4.72 -21.24 16.62
N HIS A 557 4.23 -21.72 17.78
CA HIS A 557 3.21 -22.76 17.82
C HIS A 557 1.85 -22.07 18.02
N ILE A 558 0.94 -22.21 17.07
CA ILE A 558 -0.46 -21.84 17.27
C ILE A 558 -1.15 -23.05 17.87
N ASN A 559 -1.65 -22.92 19.10
CA ASN A 559 -2.61 -23.86 19.64
C ASN A 559 -3.86 -23.81 18.73
N PRO A 560 -4.38 -24.97 18.28
CA PRO A 560 -5.57 -25.07 17.45
C PRO A 560 -6.83 -24.54 18.15
#